data_343ab09d2bf19962704ac9e062fed423
#
_entry.id   343ab09d2bf19962704ac9e062fed423
#
_cell.length_a   1.000
_cell.length_b   1.000
_cell.length_c   1.000
_cell.angle_alpha   90.00
_cell.angle_beta   90.00
_cell.angle_gamma   90.00
#
_symmetry.space_group_name_H-M   'P 1'
#
loop_
_entity.id
_entity.type
_entity.pdbx_description
1 polymer ?
#
loop_
_entity_poly.entity_id
_entity_poly.type
_entity_poly.pdbx_seq_one_letter_code
_entity_poly.pdbx_strand_id
1 'polypeptide(L)'
;MTRKLMFRFGLALALALGASVASAQDKRPGYGPTVSLATAKKIAAGVIAECQKNSWNVAVAVVDPHGFLVYFERMEDTQYASNDIAIGKARSAATYRRPTRVFADVINKGGPATATLGGVYASPGGVPIFVDGKVTGAVGVSGVTGDQDEQCAKAGLGMK
;
A
#
# COMPACT_ATOMS: atom_id res chain seq x y z
N MET A 1 44.49 -74.17 -2.11
CA MET A 1 44.93 -72.76 -2.24
C MET A 1 43.70 -71.93 -2.66
N THR A 2 43.03 -71.31 -1.73
CA THR A 2 41.76 -70.62 -1.94
C THR A 2 41.90 -69.12 -1.52
N ARG A 3 41.97 -68.24 -2.53
CA ARG A 3 42.04 -66.78 -2.33
C ARG A 3 40.68 -66.26 -1.99
N LYS A 4 40.46 -65.76 -0.77
CA LYS A 4 39.22 -64.99 -0.36
C LYS A 4 39.30 -63.60 -0.92
N LEU A 5 38.33 -63.25 -1.77
CA LEU A 5 38.14 -61.91 -2.32
C LEU A 5 37.26 -61.16 -1.33
N MET A 6 37.82 -60.16 -0.62
CA MET A 6 37.06 -59.27 0.27
C MET A 6 36.44 -58.14 -0.53
N PHE A 7 35.14 -58.16 -0.68
CA PHE A 7 34.34 -57.02 -1.20
C PHE A 7 34.23 -55.94 -0.11
N ARG A 8 34.84 -54.80 -0.35
CA ARG A 8 34.64 -53.60 0.47
C ARG A 8 33.48 -52.82 -0.09
N PHE A 9 32.33 -52.82 0.59
CA PHE A 9 31.22 -51.91 0.34
C PHE A 9 31.58 -50.54 0.91
N GLY A 10 31.86 -49.58 0.03
CA GLY A 10 31.97 -48.18 0.37
C GLY A 10 30.60 -47.57 0.43
N LEU A 11 30.14 -47.21 1.62
CA LEU A 11 28.91 -46.47 1.83
C LEU A 11 29.17 -44.98 1.54
N ALA A 12 28.81 -44.51 0.34
CA ALA A 12 28.84 -43.09 0.01
C ALA A 12 27.65 -42.38 0.66
N LEU A 13 27.91 -41.64 1.74
CA LEU A 13 26.93 -40.78 2.41
C LEU A 13 26.75 -39.48 1.59
N ALA A 14 25.74 -39.41 0.76
CA ALA A 14 25.37 -38.20 0.05
C ALA A 14 24.73 -37.20 1.05
N LEU A 15 25.50 -36.19 1.47
CA LEU A 15 24.93 -35.02 2.17
C LEU A 15 24.13 -34.22 1.15
N ALA A 16 22.80 -34.36 1.18
CA ALA A 16 21.89 -33.43 0.51
C ALA A 16 21.92 -32.10 1.29
N LEU A 17 22.64 -31.10 0.79
CA LEU A 17 22.49 -29.73 1.22
C LEU A 17 21.08 -29.23 0.80
N GLY A 18 20.13 -29.33 1.70
CA GLY A 18 18.84 -28.67 1.56
C GLY A 18 19.05 -27.16 1.58
N ALA A 19 19.12 -26.52 0.42
CA ALA A 19 19.03 -25.09 0.32
C ALA A 19 17.63 -24.66 0.82
N SER A 20 17.55 -24.20 2.06
CA SER A 20 16.37 -23.52 2.57
C SER A 20 16.16 -22.28 1.73
N VAL A 21 15.21 -22.29 0.79
CA VAL A 21 14.68 -21.07 0.17
C VAL A 21 13.97 -20.32 1.30
N ALA A 22 14.72 -19.46 1.99
CA ALA A 22 14.10 -18.47 2.86
C ALA A 22 13.22 -17.62 1.96
N SER A 23 11.91 -17.86 2.01
CA SER A 23 10.93 -16.97 1.40
C SER A 23 11.22 -15.58 1.94
N ALA A 24 11.71 -14.68 1.08
CA ALA A 24 11.91 -13.28 1.43
C ALA A 24 10.53 -12.72 1.78
N GLN A 25 10.22 -12.70 3.07
CA GLN A 25 9.00 -12.06 3.56
C GLN A 25 9.08 -10.60 3.11
N ASP A 26 8.09 -10.17 2.33
CA ASP A 26 7.99 -8.80 1.82
C ASP A 26 8.12 -7.83 3.00
N LYS A 27 9.32 -7.24 3.14
CA LYS A 27 9.68 -6.44 4.31
C LYS A 27 8.96 -5.09 4.21
N ARG A 28 7.80 -5.03 4.82
CA ARG A 28 7.02 -3.80 4.84
C ARG A 28 7.77 -2.69 5.55
N PRO A 29 7.65 -1.44 5.06
CA PRO A 29 8.27 -0.29 5.70
C PRO A 29 7.80 -0.15 7.15
N GLY A 30 8.68 0.29 8.04
CA GLY A 30 8.31 0.64 9.42
C GLY A 30 7.45 1.89 9.46
N TYR A 31 6.87 2.18 10.63
CA TYR A 31 6.22 3.46 10.89
C TYR A 31 7.23 4.51 11.32
N GLY A 32 7.02 5.75 10.86
CA GLY A 32 7.74 6.94 11.24
C GLY A 32 6.91 7.89 12.11
N PRO A 33 7.42 9.11 12.38
CA PRO A 33 6.65 10.14 13.08
C PRO A 33 5.43 10.57 12.26
N THR A 34 4.41 11.10 12.93
CA THR A 34 3.19 11.60 12.30
C THR A 34 3.48 12.74 11.31
N VAL A 35 2.84 12.69 10.15
CA VAL A 35 2.83 13.79 9.19
C VAL A 35 2.30 15.07 9.86
N SER A 36 3.01 16.20 9.67
CA SER A 36 2.57 17.48 10.22
C SER A 36 1.34 18.03 9.48
N LEU A 37 0.52 18.84 10.15
CA LEU A 37 -0.60 19.54 9.53
C LEU A 37 -0.17 20.40 8.33
N ALA A 38 0.99 21.05 8.42
CA ALA A 38 1.52 21.85 7.32
C ALA A 38 1.83 20.99 6.08
N THR A 39 2.47 19.84 6.29
CA THR A 39 2.73 18.87 5.21
C THR A 39 1.44 18.28 4.66
N ALA A 40 0.47 17.94 5.51
CA ALA A 40 -0.83 17.42 5.11
C ALA A 40 -1.58 18.40 4.20
N LYS A 41 -1.61 19.69 4.56
CA LYS A 41 -2.21 20.76 3.73
C LYS A 41 -1.50 20.91 2.39
N LYS A 42 -0.16 20.86 2.36
CA LYS A 42 0.62 20.92 1.12
C LYS A 42 0.30 19.75 0.18
N ILE A 43 0.21 18.53 0.72
CA ILE A 43 -0.18 17.34 -0.05
C ILE A 43 -1.59 17.51 -0.61
N ALA A 44 -2.56 17.91 0.22
CA ALA A 44 -3.94 18.11 -0.22
C ALA A 44 -4.03 19.17 -1.33
N ALA A 45 -3.32 20.29 -1.20
CA ALA A 45 -3.27 21.33 -2.23
C ALA A 45 -2.74 20.79 -3.56
N GLY A 46 -1.71 19.93 -3.54
CA GLY A 46 -1.18 19.27 -4.74
C GLY A 46 -2.18 18.30 -5.37
N VAL A 47 -2.93 17.54 -4.56
CA VAL A 47 -4.04 16.68 -5.01
C VAL A 47 -5.10 17.50 -5.73
N ILE A 48 -5.60 18.56 -5.07
CA ILE A 48 -6.65 19.44 -5.62
C ILE A 48 -6.17 20.08 -6.94
N ALA A 49 -4.95 20.60 -6.97
CA ALA A 49 -4.39 21.23 -8.18
C ALA A 49 -4.33 20.26 -9.38
N GLU A 50 -3.95 18.99 -9.15
CA GLU A 50 -3.93 17.98 -10.21
C GLU A 50 -5.34 17.63 -10.67
N CYS A 51 -6.25 17.40 -9.74
CA CYS A 51 -7.63 17.08 -10.07
C CYS A 51 -8.33 18.23 -10.82
N GLN A 52 -8.11 19.50 -10.43
CA GLN A 52 -8.65 20.68 -11.11
C GLN A 52 -8.20 20.80 -12.56
N LYS A 53 -6.93 20.49 -12.86
CA LYS A 53 -6.42 20.48 -14.27
C LYS A 53 -7.22 19.55 -15.17
N ASN A 54 -7.78 18.48 -14.60
CA ASN A 54 -8.53 17.47 -15.33
C ASN A 54 -10.06 17.68 -15.20
N SER A 55 -10.52 18.73 -14.54
CA SER A 55 -11.94 18.99 -14.25
C SER A 55 -12.58 17.88 -13.42
N TRP A 56 -11.85 17.33 -12.45
CA TRP A 56 -12.30 16.30 -11.54
C TRP A 56 -12.56 16.88 -10.14
N ASN A 57 -13.78 16.64 -9.61
CA ASN A 57 -14.15 17.07 -8.27
C ASN A 57 -13.96 15.91 -7.29
N VAL A 58 -13.14 16.11 -6.27
CA VAL A 58 -12.74 15.08 -5.33
C VAL A 58 -12.81 15.54 -3.87
N ALA A 59 -12.88 14.59 -2.96
CA ALA A 59 -12.53 14.72 -1.57
C ALA A 59 -11.12 14.17 -1.35
N VAL A 60 -10.32 14.86 -0.54
CA VAL A 60 -8.98 14.44 -0.13
C VAL A 60 -8.89 14.35 1.38
N ALA A 61 -8.35 13.25 1.89
CA ALA A 61 -8.07 13.01 3.30
C ALA A 61 -6.59 12.71 3.50
N VAL A 62 -5.97 13.32 4.51
CA VAL A 62 -4.63 12.95 4.96
C VAL A 62 -4.75 12.45 6.39
N VAL A 63 -4.21 11.25 6.64
CA VAL A 63 -4.22 10.61 7.97
C VAL A 63 -2.80 10.39 8.47
N ASP A 64 -2.67 10.22 9.80
CA ASP A 64 -1.45 9.82 10.46
C ASP A 64 -1.13 8.31 10.25
N PRO A 65 0.00 7.78 10.76
CA PRO A 65 0.33 6.36 10.61
C PRO A 65 -0.67 5.40 11.26
N HIS A 66 -1.46 5.86 12.24
CA HIS A 66 -2.49 5.08 12.92
C HIS A 66 -3.86 5.15 12.22
N GLY A 67 -3.98 6.00 11.18
CA GLY A 67 -5.21 6.19 10.42
C GLY A 67 -6.13 7.28 10.97
N PHE A 68 -5.68 8.09 11.92
CA PHE A 68 -6.44 9.25 12.41
C PHE A 68 -6.32 10.44 11.45
N LEU A 69 -7.45 11.14 11.27
CA LEU A 69 -7.53 12.26 10.33
C LEU A 69 -6.67 13.44 10.82
N VAL A 70 -5.79 13.92 9.95
CA VAL A 70 -4.96 15.13 10.16
C VAL A 70 -5.50 16.30 9.36
N TYR A 71 -5.94 16.05 8.12
CA TYR A 71 -6.52 17.07 7.24
C TYR A 71 -7.55 16.45 6.30
N PHE A 72 -8.59 17.23 6.00
CA PHE A 72 -9.63 16.86 5.05
C PHE A 72 -10.10 18.08 4.28
N GLU A 73 -10.33 17.92 2.98
CA GLU A 73 -10.92 18.92 2.12
C GLU A 73 -11.80 18.24 1.07
N ARG A 74 -12.96 18.83 0.78
CA ARG A 74 -13.86 18.40 -0.29
C ARG A 74 -14.13 19.56 -1.23
N MET A 75 -13.93 19.35 -2.53
CA MET A 75 -14.30 20.28 -3.57
C MET A 75 -15.83 20.36 -3.69
N GLU A 76 -16.31 21.50 -4.20
CA GLU A 76 -17.73 21.66 -4.55
C GLU A 76 -18.13 20.57 -5.57
N ASP A 77 -19.41 20.21 -5.55
CA ASP A 77 -20.02 19.21 -6.44
C ASP A 77 -19.42 17.79 -6.37
N THR A 78 -18.52 17.54 -5.40
CA THR A 78 -18.07 16.17 -5.12
C THR A 78 -19.21 15.36 -4.50
N GLN A 79 -19.42 14.14 -4.97
CA GLN A 79 -20.42 13.22 -4.37
C GLN A 79 -20.20 13.03 -2.86
N TYR A 80 -21.26 13.02 -2.07
CA TYR A 80 -21.15 12.97 -0.59
C TYR A 80 -20.45 11.70 -0.07
N ALA A 81 -20.65 10.56 -0.72
CA ALA A 81 -19.98 9.30 -0.34
C ALA A 81 -18.45 9.41 -0.38
N SER A 82 -17.89 10.30 -1.21
CA SER A 82 -16.43 10.47 -1.33
C SER A 82 -15.76 10.95 -0.05
N ASN A 83 -16.50 11.55 0.90
CA ASN A 83 -15.95 11.91 2.20
C ASN A 83 -15.43 10.68 2.95
N ASP A 84 -16.30 9.68 3.15
CA ASP A 84 -15.95 8.47 3.87
C ASP A 84 -15.00 7.58 3.07
N ILE A 85 -15.17 7.56 1.73
CA ILE A 85 -14.30 6.78 0.84
C ILE A 85 -12.86 7.31 0.87
N ALA A 86 -12.65 8.63 0.80
CA ALA A 86 -11.32 9.23 0.86
C ALA A 86 -10.63 8.90 2.20
N ILE A 87 -11.37 9.06 3.31
CA ILE A 87 -10.87 8.72 4.65
C ILE A 87 -10.55 7.22 4.75
N GLY A 88 -11.45 6.35 4.26
CA GLY A 88 -11.27 4.90 4.27
C GLY A 88 -10.04 4.45 3.45
N LYS A 89 -9.84 5.02 2.26
CA LYS A 89 -8.66 4.77 1.43
C LYS A 89 -7.36 5.21 2.12
N ALA A 90 -7.36 6.41 2.73
CA ALA A 90 -6.21 6.91 3.49
C ALA A 90 -5.88 5.99 4.67
N ARG A 91 -6.87 5.63 5.49
CA ARG A 91 -6.71 4.71 6.63
C ARG A 91 -6.15 3.37 6.20
N SER A 92 -6.74 2.77 5.16
CA SER A 92 -6.27 1.49 4.63
C SER A 92 -4.81 1.58 4.16
N ALA A 93 -4.44 2.63 3.44
CA ALA A 93 -3.07 2.81 2.96
C ALA A 93 -2.07 2.99 4.11
N ALA A 94 -2.40 3.78 5.14
CA ALA A 94 -1.54 4.00 6.31
C ALA A 94 -1.34 2.72 7.12
N THR A 95 -2.43 2.08 7.53
CA THR A 95 -2.39 0.95 8.47
C THR A 95 -1.82 -0.32 7.84
N TYR A 96 -2.05 -0.54 6.55
CA TYR A 96 -1.46 -1.66 5.81
C TYR A 96 -0.11 -1.32 5.15
N ARG A 97 0.33 -0.06 5.19
CA ARG A 97 1.63 0.42 4.69
C ARG A 97 1.87 0.10 3.21
N ARG A 98 0.80 0.24 2.40
CA ARG A 98 0.80 -0.01 0.95
C ARG A 98 -0.32 0.74 0.26
N PRO A 99 -0.19 1.05 -1.04
CA PRO A 99 -1.27 1.62 -1.82
C PRO A 99 -2.51 0.72 -1.83
N THR A 100 -3.70 1.32 -1.80
CA THR A 100 -4.97 0.56 -1.84
C THR A 100 -5.18 -0.19 -3.15
N ARG A 101 -4.53 0.22 -4.24
CA ARG A 101 -4.47 -0.51 -5.51
C ARG A 101 -4.05 -1.98 -5.33
N VAL A 102 -3.10 -2.25 -4.45
CA VAL A 102 -2.62 -3.61 -4.19
C VAL A 102 -3.76 -4.55 -3.79
N PHE A 103 -4.72 -4.07 -3.01
CA PHE A 103 -5.88 -4.87 -2.60
C PHE A 103 -6.86 -5.09 -3.75
N ALA A 104 -7.12 -4.04 -4.56
CA ALA A 104 -7.94 -4.15 -5.75
C ALA A 104 -7.36 -5.18 -6.74
N ASP A 105 -6.05 -5.11 -6.98
CA ASP A 105 -5.36 -6.03 -7.88
C ASP A 105 -5.43 -7.48 -7.41
N VAL A 106 -5.28 -7.73 -6.09
CA VAL A 106 -5.40 -9.10 -5.54
C VAL A 106 -6.82 -9.64 -5.72
N ILE A 107 -7.85 -8.83 -5.44
CA ILE A 107 -9.25 -9.22 -5.62
C ILE A 107 -9.54 -9.53 -7.10
N ASN A 108 -9.10 -8.66 -8.00
CA ASN A 108 -9.31 -8.82 -9.45
C ASN A 108 -8.59 -10.05 -10.03
N LYS A 109 -7.49 -10.49 -9.38
CA LYS A 109 -6.77 -11.74 -9.72
C LYS A 109 -7.35 -13.00 -9.08
N GLY A 110 -8.52 -12.93 -8.47
CA GLY A 110 -9.22 -14.07 -7.88
C GLY A 110 -8.89 -14.33 -6.41
N GLY A 111 -8.40 -13.32 -5.68
CA GLY A 111 -8.16 -13.39 -4.23
C GLY A 111 -9.22 -12.65 -3.39
N PRO A 112 -10.52 -13.07 -3.39
CA PRO A 112 -11.61 -12.32 -2.75
C PRO A 112 -11.47 -12.25 -1.21
N ALA A 113 -10.73 -13.17 -0.59
CA ALA A 113 -10.47 -13.16 0.85
C ALA A 113 -9.81 -11.85 1.33
N THR A 114 -9.11 -11.13 0.46
CA THR A 114 -8.55 -9.82 0.77
C THR A 114 -9.62 -8.81 1.19
N ALA A 115 -10.84 -8.92 0.68
CA ALA A 115 -11.96 -8.04 1.03
C ALA A 115 -12.46 -8.27 2.47
N THR A 116 -12.14 -9.39 3.11
CA THR A 116 -12.54 -9.70 4.49
C THR A 116 -11.57 -9.14 5.54
N LEU A 117 -10.44 -8.58 5.12
CA LEU A 117 -9.48 -7.97 6.04
C LEU A 117 -10.06 -6.68 6.62
N GLY A 118 -10.05 -6.56 7.94
CA GLY A 118 -10.61 -5.39 8.63
C GLY A 118 -9.94 -4.09 8.19
N GLY A 119 -10.75 -3.08 7.81
CA GLY A 119 -10.27 -1.77 7.41
C GLY A 119 -9.63 -1.68 6.01
N VAL A 120 -9.69 -2.74 5.21
CA VAL A 120 -9.26 -2.68 3.80
C VAL A 120 -10.26 -1.90 2.96
N TYR A 121 -9.75 -0.94 2.21
CA TYR A 121 -10.46 -0.26 1.13
C TYR A 121 -9.84 -0.68 -0.20
N ALA A 122 -10.47 -1.62 -0.90
CA ALA A 122 -9.93 -2.23 -2.12
C ALA A 122 -10.30 -1.42 -3.38
N SER A 123 -10.00 -0.13 -3.36
CA SER A 123 -10.17 0.78 -4.50
C SER A 123 -8.95 1.70 -4.57
N PRO A 124 -8.32 1.90 -5.75
CA PRO A 124 -7.17 2.79 -5.89
C PRO A 124 -7.48 4.23 -5.44
N GLY A 125 -6.46 4.97 -5.00
CA GLY A 125 -6.58 6.34 -4.52
C GLY A 125 -6.08 6.55 -3.09
N GLY A 126 -5.78 5.47 -2.34
CA GLY A 126 -5.07 5.55 -1.07
C GLY A 126 -3.58 5.30 -1.26
N VAL A 127 -2.70 6.24 -0.87
CA VAL A 127 -1.25 6.15 -1.07
C VAL A 127 -0.52 6.53 0.22
N PRO A 128 0.41 5.67 0.73
CA PRO A 128 1.20 6.01 1.91
C PRO A 128 2.13 7.20 1.67
N ILE A 129 2.35 7.99 2.72
CA ILE A 129 3.34 9.06 2.77
C ILE A 129 4.62 8.50 3.38
N PHE A 130 5.73 8.58 2.66
CA PHE A 130 7.02 8.08 3.12
C PHE A 130 7.97 9.23 3.45
N VAL A 131 8.67 9.11 4.60
CA VAL A 131 9.83 9.91 4.94
C VAL A 131 10.92 8.94 5.43
N ASP A 132 12.10 9.01 4.85
CA ASP A 132 13.23 8.12 5.16
C ASP A 132 12.86 6.63 5.15
N GLY A 133 12.04 6.21 4.18
CA GLY A 133 11.58 4.84 4.01
C GLY A 133 10.57 4.36 5.05
N LYS A 134 10.06 5.25 5.92
CA LYS A 134 9.05 4.95 6.94
C LYS A 134 7.71 5.61 6.59
N VAL A 135 6.61 4.94 6.92
CA VAL A 135 5.27 5.48 6.73
C VAL A 135 4.98 6.50 7.83
N THR A 136 4.73 7.74 7.43
CA THR A 136 4.41 8.88 8.32
C THR A 136 2.93 9.27 8.27
N GLY A 137 2.17 8.60 7.43
CA GLY A 137 0.75 8.81 7.19
C GLY A 137 0.34 8.26 5.83
N ALA A 138 -0.82 8.67 5.36
CA ALA A 138 -1.27 8.38 4.00
C ALA A 138 -2.24 9.47 3.51
N VAL A 139 -2.33 9.61 2.20
CA VAL A 139 -3.37 10.39 1.52
C VAL A 139 -4.38 9.45 0.88
N GLY A 140 -5.65 9.83 0.92
CA GLY A 140 -6.74 9.14 0.23
C GLY A 140 -7.54 10.16 -0.57
N VAL A 141 -7.89 9.79 -1.80
CA VAL A 141 -8.65 10.60 -2.74
C VAL A 141 -9.86 9.82 -3.24
N SER A 142 -10.98 10.49 -3.38
CA SER A 142 -12.21 9.92 -3.93
C SER A 142 -13.06 10.98 -4.60
N GLY A 143 -13.62 10.66 -5.76
CA GLY A 143 -14.55 11.54 -6.47
C GLY A 143 -14.77 11.13 -7.91
N VAL A 144 -13.82 10.42 -8.47
CA VAL A 144 -13.81 9.98 -9.86
C VAL A 144 -13.52 8.47 -9.95
N THR A 145 -12.90 7.97 -11.02
CA THR A 145 -12.49 6.57 -11.07
C THR A 145 -11.29 6.31 -10.14
N GLY A 146 -11.13 5.07 -9.67
CA GLY A 146 -10.01 4.74 -8.79
C GLY A 146 -8.64 5.09 -9.37
N ASP A 147 -8.46 4.92 -10.68
CA ASP A 147 -7.20 5.27 -11.37
C ASP A 147 -6.95 6.79 -11.36
N GLN A 148 -7.99 7.59 -11.58
CA GLN A 148 -7.93 9.05 -11.54
C GLN A 148 -7.71 9.56 -10.10
N ASP A 149 -8.40 8.95 -9.12
CA ASP A 149 -8.18 9.23 -7.69
C ASP A 149 -6.72 9.00 -7.29
N GLU A 150 -6.13 7.88 -7.74
CA GLU A 150 -4.73 7.55 -7.46
C GLU A 150 -3.76 8.48 -8.19
N GLN A 151 -4.07 8.90 -9.42
CA GLN A 151 -3.28 9.90 -10.16
C GLN A 151 -3.18 11.19 -9.34
N CYS A 152 -4.31 11.71 -8.86
CA CYS A 152 -4.33 12.91 -8.01
C CYS A 152 -3.56 12.71 -6.70
N ALA A 153 -3.73 11.54 -6.05
CA ALA A 153 -3.03 11.21 -4.81
C ALA A 153 -1.50 11.22 -5.01
N LYS A 154 -1.02 10.59 -6.08
CA LYS A 154 0.41 10.56 -6.45
C LYS A 154 0.95 11.96 -6.75
N ALA A 155 0.21 12.77 -7.49
CA ALA A 155 0.62 14.15 -7.79
C ALA A 155 0.79 14.99 -6.52
N GLY A 156 -0.14 14.86 -5.54
CA GLY A 156 -0.01 15.51 -4.24
C GLY A 156 1.25 15.12 -3.46
N LEU A 157 1.76 13.91 -3.70
CA LEU A 157 3.02 13.40 -3.12
C LEU A 157 4.26 13.73 -3.96
N GLY A 158 4.12 14.42 -5.10
CA GLY A 158 5.22 14.70 -6.03
C GLY A 158 5.72 13.45 -6.78
N MET A 159 4.90 12.40 -6.84
CA MET A 159 5.20 11.16 -7.58
C MET A 159 4.72 11.31 -9.04
N LYS A 160 5.45 10.68 -9.97
CA LYS A 160 5.08 10.59 -11.39
C LYS A 160 4.41 9.27 -11.70
#